data_a1453afc562610c72c58ac05ea1f98cf
#
_entry.id   a1453afc562610c72c58ac05ea1f98cf
#
_cell.length_a   1.000
_cell.length_b   1.000
_cell.length_c   1.000
_cell.angle_alpha   90.00
_cell.angle_beta   90.00
_cell.angle_gamma   90.00
#
_symmetry.space_group_name_H-M   'P 1'
#
loop_
_entity.id
_entity.type
_entity.pdbx_description
1 polymer ?
#
loop_
_entity_poly.entity_id
_entity_poly.type
_entity_poly.pdbx_seq_one_letter_code
_entity_poly.pdbx_strand_id
1 'polypeptide(L)'
;MIVIQLSLSYFNAGFIFIIDLFDSEGNFISLESLNNLHVNTNFLEYAGLKKAVLDRIGTYNIKEARIKIQAHIPNTIAVFKKANKGCKDLFNILTSKKKETIKAVYKWHEEGYRFSDSDWGKIFELPFKTTKESKYHWLQFQILHRIIATNYFLTKLKLKDNELCTFCKVEVETIEHLFYDCPNVKEIWCAVEEMFLSKFNFPIVFYKIGVLFGKFNNNNIYKVHNLLTLVVKQFIFACKYKMVPKLDMSALFTIITNRLLIEKYLLLKNCNFTQYEKHLKQICDLL
;
A
#
# COMPACT_ATOMS: atom_id res chain seq x y z
N MET A 1 31.78 10.23 7.71
CA MET A 1 30.70 11.24 7.61
C MET A 1 30.43 11.75 9.01
N ILE A 2 30.67 13.03 9.29
CA ILE A 2 30.53 13.61 10.63
C ILE A 2 29.13 14.20 10.69
N VAL A 3 28.27 13.62 11.50
CA VAL A 3 26.95 14.17 11.79
C VAL A 3 27.08 15.12 12.96
N ILE A 4 27.03 16.42 12.70
CA ILE A 4 26.82 17.43 13.74
C ILE A 4 25.30 17.58 13.83
N GLN A 5 24.73 17.23 14.96
CA GLN A 5 23.30 17.39 15.17
C GLN A 5 23.02 18.87 15.49
N LEU A 6 22.64 19.62 14.45
CA LEU A 6 22.18 21.01 14.61
C LEU A 6 20.77 21.01 15.21
N SER A 7 20.45 22.02 16.02
CA SER A 7 19.10 22.18 16.53
C SER A 7 18.12 22.50 15.40
N LEU A 8 16.81 22.27 15.66
CA LEU A 8 15.74 22.50 14.68
C LEU A 8 15.73 23.96 14.17
N SER A 9 16.17 24.93 14.99
CA SER A 9 16.26 26.34 14.62
C SER A 9 17.26 26.60 13.49
N TYR A 10 18.39 25.91 13.47
CA TYR A 10 19.36 25.99 12.37
C TYR A 10 18.80 25.43 11.09
N PHE A 11 18.12 24.28 11.17
CA PHE A 11 17.48 23.67 10.01
C PHE A 11 16.38 24.55 9.42
N ASN A 12 15.54 25.15 10.25
CA ASN A 12 14.49 26.07 9.81
C ASN A 12 15.06 27.35 9.16
N ALA A 13 16.23 27.81 9.60
CA ALA A 13 16.97 28.91 8.99
C ALA A 13 17.72 28.52 7.69
N GLY A 14 17.64 27.24 7.27
CA GLY A 14 18.22 26.76 6.02
C GLY A 14 19.64 26.21 6.13
N PHE A 15 20.18 26.05 7.32
CA PHE A 15 21.50 25.43 7.55
C PHE A 15 21.38 23.91 7.54
N ILE A 16 21.70 23.29 6.43
CA ILE A 16 21.62 21.84 6.24
C ILE A 16 22.99 21.19 6.30
N PHE A 17 24.00 21.89 5.81
CA PHE A 17 25.38 21.43 5.77
C PHE A 17 26.28 22.31 6.62
N ILE A 18 27.38 21.75 7.10
CA ILE A 18 28.40 22.51 7.82
C ILE A 18 28.89 23.72 6.99
N ILE A 19 28.93 23.58 5.67
CA ILE A 19 29.35 24.66 4.76
C ILE A 19 28.35 25.83 4.71
N ASP A 20 27.09 25.60 5.07
CA ASP A 20 26.11 26.68 5.14
C ASP A 20 26.40 27.64 6.32
N LEU A 21 27.22 27.20 7.31
CA LEU A 21 27.68 28.01 8.42
C LEU A 21 28.83 28.97 8.05
N PHE A 22 29.22 29.05 6.79
CA PHE A 22 30.25 29.95 6.31
C PHE A 22 29.66 30.94 5.30
N ASP A 23 30.18 32.16 5.28
CA ASP A 23 29.83 33.20 4.31
C ASP A 23 30.47 32.93 2.93
N SER A 24 30.21 33.84 1.97
CA SER A 24 30.80 33.79 0.63
C SER A 24 32.33 33.91 0.62
N GLU A 25 32.90 34.50 1.66
CA GLU A 25 34.34 34.71 1.83
C GLU A 25 35.04 33.55 2.54
N GLY A 26 34.26 32.60 3.07
CA GLY A 26 34.74 31.42 3.77
C GLY A 26 34.96 31.65 5.26
N ASN A 27 34.40 32.75 5.81
CA ASN A 27 34.41 33.00 7.26
C ASN A 27 33.22 32.31 7.91
N PHE A 28 33.37 31.85 9.17
CA PHE A 28 32.25 31.30 9.93
C PHE A 28 31.23 32.39 10.26
N ILE A 29 29.98 32.13 10.01
CA ILE A 29 28.85 33.08 10.20
C ILE A 29 28.88 33.67 11.60
N SER A 30 28.60 34.98 11.73
CA SER A 30 28.60 35.65 13.02
C SER A 30 27.38 35.29 13.87
N LEU A 31 27.48 35.42 15.21
CA LEU A 31 26.34 35.24 16.11
C LEU A 31 25.18 36.20 15.81
N GLU A 32 25.54 37.46 15.45
CA GLU A 32 24.59 38.48 15.07
C GLU A 32 23.80 38.09 13.80
N SER A 33 24.48 37.53 12.80
CA SER A 33 23.87 37.05 11.57
C SER A 33 22.94 35.86 11.84
N LEU A 34 23.29 34.96 12.77
CA LEU A 34 22.41 33.85 13.21
C LEU A 34 21.16 34.38 13.92
N ASN A 35 21.29 35.35 14.77
CA ASN A 35 20.16 35.98 15.47
C ASN A 35 19.21 36.67 14.49
N ASN A 36 19.72 37.35 13.47
CA ASN A 36 18.94 37.97 12.41
C ASN A 36 18.15 36.94 11.57
N LEU A 37 18.64 35.71 11.48
CA LEU A 37 17.98 34.56 10.85
C LEU A 37 17.05 33.80 11.82
N HIS A 38 16.78 34.36 12.97
CA HIS A 38 15.92 33.76 14.03
C HIS A 38 16.42 32.38 14.52
N VAL A 39 17.73 32.13 14.45
CA VAL A 39 18.34 30.93 15.05
C VAL A 39 18.50 31.19 16.54
N ASN A 40 17.71 30.47 17.34
CA ASN A 40 17.80 30.60 18.80
C ASN A 40 19.05 29.88 19.32
N THR A 41 20.14 30.62 19.51
CA THR A 41 21.41 30.11 20.03
C THR A 41 22.05 31.13 20.97
N ASN A 42 22.61 30.66 22.09
CA ASN A 42 23.35 31.49 22.98
C ASN A 42 24.85 31.53 22.62
N PHE A 43 25.59 32.47 23.26
CA PHE A 43 27.02 32.65 22.97
C PHE A 43 27.85 31.39 23.22
N LEU A 44 27.56 30.61 24.26
CA LEU A 44 28.31 29.39 24.61
C LEU A 44 28.05 28.28 23.57
N GLU A 45 26.81 28.11 23.15
CA GLU A 45 26.46 27.17 22.08
C GLU A 45 27.08 27.55 20.76
N TYR A 46 27.05 28.84 20.41
CA TYR A 46 27.69 29.36 19.20
C TYR A 46 29.20 29.14 19.24
N ALA A 47 29.88 29.50 20.35
CA ALA A 47 31.31 29.33 20.52
C ALA A 47 31.74 27.85 20.46
N GLY A 48 30.96 26.99 21.09
CA GLY A 48 31.17 25.54 21.06
C GLY A 48 31.01 24.96 19.66
N LEU A 49 29.93 25.35 18.95
CA LEU A 49 29.69 24.95 17.56
C LEU A 49 30.80 25.42 16.64
N LYS A 50 31.17 26.71 16.72
CA LYS A 50 32.25 27.30 15.92
C LYS A 50 33.55 26.56 16.13
N LYS A 51 33.96 26.32 17.38
CA LYS A 51 35.17 25.56 17.72
C LYS A 51 35.11 24.15 17.17
N ALA A 52 34.04 23.42 17.41
CA ALA A 52 33.88 22.05 16.94
C ALA A 52 33.93 21.91 15.41
N VAL A 53 33.37 22.87 14.69
CA VAL A 53 33.43 22.92 13.23
C VAL A 53 34.80 23.26 12.73
N LEU A 54 35.47 24.31 13.26
CA LEU A 54 36.80 24.74 12.84
C LEU A 54 37.88 23.69 13.15
N ASP A 55 37.82 23.04 14.31
CA ASP A 55 38.76 21.96 14.69
C ASP A 55 38.65 20.75 13.72
N ARG A 56 37.48 20.54 13.12
CA ARG A 56 37.26 19.45 12.19
C ARG A 56 37.57 19.78 10.74
N ILE A 57 37.37 21.02 10.32
CA ILE A 57 37.62 21.47 8.94
C ILE A 57 39.13 21.71 8.73
N GLY A 58 39.86 22.14 9.75
CA GLY A 58 41.32 22.38 9.67
C GLY A 58 41.69 23.32 8.54
N THR A 59 42.60 22.88 7.65
CA THR A 59 43.12 23.67 6.52
C THR A 59 42.30 23.54 5.23
N TYR A 60 41.10 22.99 5.25
CA TYR A 60 40.29 22.83 4.04
C TYR A 60 39.90 24.19 3.44
N ASN A 61 40.07 24.32 2.13
CA ASN A 61 39.61 25.49 1.40
C ASN A 61 38.07 25.43 1.23
N ILE A 62 37.38 26.20 2.07
CA ILE A 62 35.92 26.25 2.14
C ILE A 62 35.30 26.77 0.86
N LYS A 63 35.96 27.70 0.16
CA LYS A 63 35.48 28.26 -1.12
C LYS A 63 35.43 27.18 -2.21
N GLU A 64 36.47 26.37 -2.35
CA GLU A 64 36.50 25.26 -3.30
C GLU A 64 35.52 24.14 -2.94
N ALA A 65 35.38 23.83 -1.64
CA ALA A 65 34.44 22.84 -1.16
C ALA A 65 32.98 23.24 -1.45
N ARG A 66 32.66 24.54 -1.35
CA ARG A 66 31.32 25.07 -1.64
C ARG A 66 30.94 24.90 -3.10
N ILE A 67 31.86 25.18 -4.02
CA ILE A 67 31.64 24.99 -5.45
C ILE A 67 31.38 23.50 -5.77
N LYS A 68 32.21 22.62 -5.22
CA LYS A 68 32.04 21.16 -5.41
C LYS A 68 30.75 20.62 -4.83
N ILE A 69 30.30 21.10 -3.66
CA ILE A 69 29.05 20.66 -3.03
C ILE A 69 27.85 21.21 -3.78
N GLN A 70 27.85 22.46 -4.22
CA GLN A 70 26.74 23.02 -5.02
C GLN A 70 26.54 22.27 -6.35
N ALA A 71 27.62 21.78 -6.96
CA ALA A 71 27.55 20.98 -8.17
C ALA A 71 27.03 19.56 -7.94
N HIS A 72 27.05 19.06 -6.70
CA HIS A 72 26.71 17.65 -6.35
C HIS A 72 25.59 17.51 -5.33
N ILE A 73 24.83 18.59 -5.02
CA ILE A 73 23.67 18.45 -4.14
C ILE A 73 22.64 17.53 -4.82
N PRO A 74 22.35 16.34 -4.25
CA PRO A 74 21.31 15.48 -4.81
C PRO A 74 20.00 16.24 -4.89
N ASN A 75 19.25 16.06 -5.99
CA ASN A 75 17.94 16.71 -6.19
C ASN A 75 16.98 16.51 -4.99
N THR A 76 17.14 15.42 -4.25
CA THR A 76 16.40 15.15 -3.01
C THR A 76 16.62 16.22 -1.95
N ILE A 77 17.86 16.70 -1.76
CA ILE A 77 18.17 17.72 -0.76
C ILE A 77 17.72 19.11 -1.22
N ALA A 78 17.85 19.42 -2.52
CA ALA A 78 17.32 20.65 -3.10
C ALA A 78 15.80 20.76 -2.92
N VAL A 79 15.11 19.63 -2.92
CA VAL A 79 13.67 19.55 -2.70
C VAL A 79 13.31 19.71 -1.23
N PHE A 80 14.09 19.15 -0.30
CA PHE A 80 13.89 19.44 1.13
C PHE A 80 13.99 20.94 1.43
N LYS A 81 14.88 21.67 0.78
CA LYS A 81 14.98 23.13 0.91
C LYS A 81 13.75 23.89 0.38
N LYS A 82 13.02 23.31 -0.59
CA LYS A 82 11.85 23.92 -1.23
C LYS A 82 10.50 23.40 -0.68
N ALA A 83 10.51 22.33 0.09
CA ALA A 83 9.30 21.63 0.48
C ALA A 83 8.62 22.27 1.70
N ASN A 84 7.54 22.99 1.48
CA ASN A 84 6.61 23.41 2.54
C ASN A 84 5.77 22.23 3.11
N LYS A 85 5.82 21.04 2.51
CA LYS A 85 5.02 19.86 2.86
C LYS A 85 5.85 18.57 3.01
N GLY A 86 7.11 18.69 3.38
CA GLY A 86 8.04 17.65 3.83
C GLY A 86 7.93 16.28 3.16
N CYS A 87 7.34 15.31 3.86
CA CYS A 87 7.31 13.91 3.44
C CYS A 87 6.58 13.62 2.12
N LYS A 88 5.52 14.39 1.79
CA LYS A 88 4.74 14.16 0.56
C LYS A 88 5.53 14.51 -0.69
N ASP A 89 6.26 15.61 -0.66
CA ASP A 89 7.05 16.06 -1.80
C ASP A 89 8.27 15.16 -2.00
N LEU A 90 8.88 14.71 -0.90
CA LEU A 90 9.94 13.72 -0.94
C LEU A 90 9.46 12.39 -1.54
N PHE A 91 8.33 11.89 -1.09
CA PHE A 91 7.71 10.67 -1.63
C PHE A 91 7.46 10.80 -3.14
N ASN A 92 6.87 11.93 -3.57
CA ASN A 92 6.59 12.18 -4.99
C ASN A 92 7.87 12.19 -5.83
N ILE A 93 8.98 12.72 -5.31
CA ILE A 93 10.25 12.76 -6.04
C ILE A 93 10.92 11.40 -6.08
N LEU A 94 10.93 10.68 -4.96
CA LEU A 94 11.46 9.32 -4.90
C LEU A 94 10.69 8.37 -5.81
N THR A 95 9.37 8.57 -5.94
CA THR A 95 8.50 7.74 -6.78
C THR A 95 8.45 8.21 -8.24
N SER A 96 8.65 9.50 -8.53
CA SER A 96 8.60 10.04 -9.90
C SER A 96 9.75 9.57 -10.80
N LYS A 97 10.87 9.13 -10.21
CA LYS A 97 12.04 8.66 -10.97
C LYS A 97 11.93 7.25 -11.54
N LYS A 98 10.90 6.47 -11.16
CA LYS A 98 10.70 5.11 -11.67
C LYS A 98 9.21 4.85 -11.94
N LYS A 99 8.76 5.15 -13.15
CA LYS A 99 7.63 4.44 -13.76
C LYS A 99 8.11 3.04 -14.20
N GLU A 100 8.70 2.28 -13.29
CA GLU A 100 8.86 0.85 -13.54
C GLU A 100 7.48 0.22 -13.38
N THR A 101 7.00 -0.39 -14.44
CA THR A 101 5.81 -1.26 -14.37
C THR A 101 6.01 -2.25 -13.24
N ILE A 102 5.03 -2.35 -12.36
CA ILE A 102 5.07 -3.28 -11.23
C ILE A 102 5.35 -4.68 -11.78
N LYS A 103 6.44 -5.33 -11.35
CA LYS A 103 6.86 -6.67 -11.85
C LYS A 103 5.71 -7.70 -11.86
N ALA A 104 4.78 -7.57 -10.91
CA ALA A 104 3.61 -8.43 -10.83
C ALA A 104 2.66 -8.22 -12.02
N VAL A 105 2.46 -6.97 -12.48
CA VAL A 105 1.65 -6.65 -13.66
C VAL A 105 2.21 -7.35 -14.90
N TYR A 106 3.53 -7.35 -15.04
CA TYR A 106 4.20 -8.02 -16.16
C TYR A 106 3.89 -9.53 -16.16
N LYS A 107 3.98 -10.17 -14.97
CA LYS A 107 3.65 -11.60 -14.83
C LYS A 107 2.18 -11.93 -15.15
N TRP A 108 1.25 -11.04 -14.78
CA TRP A 108 -0.15 -11.20 -15.14
C TRP A 108 -0.37 -11.06 -16.65
N HIS A 109 0.38 -10.16 -17.31
CA HIS A 109 0.34 -10.03 -18.77
C HIS A 109 0.87 -11.29 -19.48
N GLU A 110 1.95 -11.91 -18.98
CA GLU A 110 2.49 -13.17 -19.51
C GLU A 110 1.47 -14.32 -19.43
N GLU A 111 0.61 -14.33 -18.40
CA GLU A 111 -0.46 -15.30 -18.21
C GLU A 111 -1.76 -14.93 -18.98
N GLY A 112 -1.73 -13.89 -19.79
CA GLY A 112 -2.84 -13.50 -20.66
C GLY A 112 -3.80 -12.47 -20.07
N TYR A 113 -3.61 -12.00 -18.84
CA TYR A 113 -4.44 -10.96 -18.23
C TYR A 113 -3.94 -9.57 -18.61
N ARG A 114 -4.48 -9.03 -19.72
CA ARG A 114 -4.04 -7.74 -20.26
C ARG A 114 -5.04 -6.64 -19.90
N PHE A 115 -4.61 -5.71 -19.06
CA PHE A 115 -5.36 -4.50 -18.69
C PHE A 115 -4.54 -3.26 -19.04
N SER A 116 -5.23 -2.13 -19.30
CA SER A 116 -4.58 -0.84 -19.45
C SER A 116 -3.96 -0.36 -18.12
N ASP A 117 -3.00 0.58 -18.18
CA ASP A 117 -2.42 1.18 -16.97
C ASP A 117 -3.49 1.86 -16.10
N SER A 118 -4.49 2.47 -16.74
CA SER A 118 -5.65 3.07 -16.06
C SER A 118 -6.47 2.01 -15.32
N ASP A 119 -6.67 0.83 -15.91
CA ASP A 119 -7.45 -0.24 -15.29
C ASP A 119 -6.65 -0.91 -14.16
N TRP A 120 -5.34 -1.08 -14.32
CA TRP A 120 -4.48 -1.52 -13.23
C TRP A 120 -4.57 -0.57 -12.02
N GLY A 121 -4.56 0.75 -12.25
CA GLY A 121 -4.79 1.73 -11.18
C GLY A 121 -6.11 1.49 -10.44
N LYS A 122 -7.22 1.28 -11.18
CA LYS A 122 -8.52 0.97 -10.59
C LYS A 122 -8.51 -0.36 -9.81
N ILE A 123 -7.87 -1.41 -10.37
CA ILE A 123 -7.76 -2.73 -9.74
C ILE A 123 -7.03 -2.63 -8.39
N PHE A 124 -5.92 -1.91 -8.32
CA PHE A 124 -5.19 -1.72 -7.05
C PHE A 124 -5.95 -0.88 -6.02
N GLU A 125 -6.75 0.09 -6.46
CA GLU A 125 -7.57 0.91 -5.56
C GLU A 125 -8.85 0.21 -5.07
N LEU A 126 -9.33 -0.78 -5.81
CA LEU A 126 -10.65 -1.39 -5.61
C LEU A 126 -10.87 -1.93 -4.20
N PRO A 127 -9.94 -2.64 -3.55
CA PRO A 127 -10.13 -3.15 -2.19
C PRO A 127 -10.40 -2.02 -1.18
N PHE A 128 -9.69 -0.89 -1.33
CA PHE A 128 -9.82 0.28 -0.45
C PHE A 128 -11.14 1.03 -0.64
N LYS A 129 -11.70 0.97 -1.86
CA LYS A 129 -13.03 1.52 -2.18
C LYS A 129 -14.16 0.60 -1.73
N THR A 130 -13.88 -0.71 -1.65
CA THR A 130 -14.88 -1.72 -1.32
C THR A 130 -15.14 -1.83 0.18
N THR A 131 -14.10 -1.83 0.99
CA THR A 131 -14.20 -2.00 2.45
C THR A 131 -13.12 -1.21 3.19
N LYS A 132 -13.27 -1.05 4.51
CA LYS A 132 -12.26 -0.43 5.38
C LYS A 132 -11.40 -1.44 6.14
N GLU A 133 -11.65 -2.72 6.01
CA GLU A 133 -10.89 -3.75 6.72
C GLU A 133 -9.55 -4.09 6.06
N SER A 134 -8.48 -3.85 6.78
CA SER A 134 -7.10 -4.05 6.32
C SER A 134 -6.77 -5.50 5.95
N LYS A 135 -7.41 -6.50 6.59
CA LYS A 135 -7.18 -7.92 6.26
C LYS A 135 -7.53 -8.25 4.80
N TYR A 136 -8.61 -7.65 4.26
CA TYR A 136 -9.01 -7.85 2.87
C TYR A 136 -8.09 -7.08 1.90
N HIS A 137 -7.65 -5.87 2.30
CA HIS A 137 -6.68 -5.10 1.53
C HIS A 137 -5.37 -5.88 1.39
N TRP A 138 -4.88 -6.43 2.52
CA TRP A 138 -3.64 -7.19 2.55
C TRP A 138 -3.70 -8.47 1.71
N LEU A 139 -4.78 -9.24 1.83
CA LEU A 139 -4.97 -10.43 1.01
C LEU A 139 -4.97 -10.09 -0.48
N GLN A 140 -5.75 -9.08 -0.88
CA GLN A 140 -5.83 -8.68 -2.29
C GLN A 140 -4.50 -8.13 -2.80
N PHE A 141 -3.78 -7.37 -1.97
CA PHE A 141 -2.42 -6.94 -2.28
C PHE A 141 -1.50 -8.13 -2.56
N GLN A 142 -1.52 -9.15 -1.69
CA GLN A 142 -0.70 -10.35 -1.89
C GLN A 142 -1.06 -11.09 -3.19
N ILE A 143 -2.35 -11.17 -3.54
CA ILE A 143 -2.82 -11.78 -4.79
C ILE A 143 -2.29 -10.97 -5.98
N LEU A 144 -2.56 -9.67 -6.02
CA LEU A 144 -2.19 -8.80 -7.14
C LEU A 144 -0.67 -8.73 -7.35
N HIS A 145 0.11 -8.76 -6.27
CA HIS A 145 1.58 -8.79 -6.31
C HIS A 145 2.16 -10.20 -6.49
N ARG A 146 1.31 -11.25 -6.54
CA ARG A 146 1.70 -12.66 -6.71
C ARG A 146 2.67 -13.17 -5.65
N ILE A 147 2.49 -12.67 -4.41
CA ILE A 147 3.30 -13.05 -3.24
C ILE A 147 2.51 -13.84 -2.20
N ILE A 148 1.25 -14.20 -2.54
CA ILE A 148 0.43 -15.02 -1.65
C ILE A 148 1.00 -16.43 -1.54
N ALA A 149 0.95 -17.00 -0.34
CA ALA A 149 1.54 -18.30 0.00
C ALA A 149 0.72 -19.47 -0.59
N THR A 150 0.67 -19.61 -1.92
CA THR A 150 0.21 -20.83 -2.59
C THR A 150 1.25 -21.93 -2.46
N ASN A 151 0.85 -23.21 -2.58
CA ASN A 151 1.80 -24.31 -2.52
C ASN A 151 2.84 -24.20 -3.63
N TYR A 152 2.43 -23.82 -4.84
CA TYR A 152 3.34 -23.53 -5.96
C TYR A 152 4.40 -22.46 -5.60
N PHE A 153 3.97 -21.35 -4.98
CA PHE A 153 4.90 -20.31 -4.57
C PHE A 153 5.83 -20.76 -3.45
N LEU A 154 5.31 -21.51 -2.46
CA LEU A 154 6.11 -22.04 -1.35
C LEU A 154 7.15 -23.07 -1.83
N THR A 155 6.79 -23.91 -2.80
CA THR A 155 7.73 -24.88 -3.39
C THR A 155 8.85 -24.17 -4.15
N LYS A 156 8.56 -23.12 -4.89
CA LYS A 156 9.61 -22.26 -5.51
C LYS A 156 10.58 -21.65 -4.50
N LEU A 157 10.08 -21.34 -3.31
CA LEU A 157 10.91 -20.82 -2.20
C LEU A 157 11.59 -21.94 -1.39
N LYS A 158 11.43 -23.22 -1.77
CA LYS A 158 11.92 -24.38 -1.02
C LYS A 158 11.41 -24.46 0.42
N LEU A 159 10.22 -23.91 0.68
CA LEU A 159 9.55 -23.94 1.98
C LEU A 159 8.52 -25.08 2.06
N LYS A 160 8.26 -25.77 0.95
CA LYS A 160 7.35 -26.90 0.84
C LYS A 160 7.81 -27.83 -0.28
N ASP A 161 7.60 -29.13 -0.12
CA ASP A 161 8.02 -30.14 -1.10
C ASP A 161 6.93 -30.46 -2.15
N ASN A 162 5.66 -30.17 -1.82
CA ASN A 162 4.53 -30.52 -2.66
C ASN A 162 3.76 -29.28 -3.07
N GLU A 163 3.59 -29.11 -4.38
CA GLU A 163 2.87 -27.98 -5.00
C GLU A 163 1.37 -28.24 -5.23
N LEU A 164 0.86 -29.44 -4.93
CA LEU A 164 -0.53 -29.81 -5.17
C LEU A 164 -1.48 -29.01 -4.27
N CYS A 165 -2.68 -28.76 -4.80
CA CYS A 165 -3.72 -27.99 -4.15
C CYS A 165 -4.11 -28.58 -2.79
N THR A 166 -4.25 -27.72 -1.80
CA THR A 166 -4.66 -28.08 -0.43
C THR A 166 -6.03 -28.75 -0.38
N PHE A 167 -6.94 -28.36 -1.29
CA PHE A 167 -8.33 -28.85 -1.29
C PHE A 167 -8.56 -30.07 -2.18
N CYS A 168 -8.23 -30.01 -3.47
CA CYS A 168 -8.48 -31.11 -4.39
C CYS A 168 -7.37 -32.17 -4.41
N LYS A 169 -6.13 -31.82 -4.02
CA LYS A 169 -4.95 -32.70 -4.02
C LYS A 169 -4.52 -33.22 -5.42
N VAL A 170 -5.07 -32.66 -6.47
CA VAL A 170 -4.87 -33.18 -7.85
C VAL A 170 -4.00 -32.22 -8.67
N GLU A 171 -4.37 -30.94 -8.71
CA GLU A 171 -3.71 -29.96 -9.55
C GLU A 171 -2.74 -29.07 -8.76
N VAL A 172 -1.82 -28.43 -9.47
CA VAL A 172 -0.88 -27.47 -8.90
C VAL A 172 -1.65 -26.28 -8.32
N GLU A 173 -1.34 -25.90 -7.08
CA GLU A 173 -1.99 -24.77 -6.41
C GLU A 173 -1.39 -23.44 -6.84
N THR A 174 -1.81 -22.95 -8.01
CA THR A 174 -1.57 -21.58 -8.45
C THR A 174 -2.55 -20.61 -7.77
N ILE A 175 -2.40 -19.32 -8.01
CA ILE A 175 -3.37 -18.31 -7.50
C ILE A 175 -4.74 -18.54 -8.11
N GLU A 176 -4.78 -18.76 -9.41
CA GLU A 176 -5.98 -19.03 -10.18
C GLU A 176 -6.69 -20.28 -9.68
N HIS A 177 -5.91 -21.35 -9.49
CA HIS A 177 -6.47 -22.61 -9.00
C HIS A 177 -7.02 -22.46 -7.57
N LEU A 178 -6.25 -21.87 -6.67
CA LEU A 178 -6.64 -21.70 -5.26
C LEU A 178 -7.93 -20.90 -5.10
N PHE A 179 -8.13 -19.85 -5.91
CA PHE A 179 -9.26 -18.93 -5.72
C PHE A 179 -10.42 -19.14 -6.69
N TYR A 180 -10.23 -19.91 -7.77
CA TYR A 180 -11.29 -20.10 -8.77
C TYR A 180 -11.34 -21.49 -9.41
N ASP A 181 -10.22 -22.01 -9.97
CA ASP A 181 -10.26 -23.19 -10.84
C ASP A 181 -10.44 -24.51 -10.09
N CYS A 182 -10.08 -24.58 -8.80
CA CYS A 182 -10.24 -25.77 -7.98
C CYS A 182 -11.71 -26.22 -7.94
N PRO A 183 -12.03 -27.50 -8.23
CA PRO A 183 -13.40 -28.01 -8.18
C PRO A 183 -14.12 -27.71 -6.84
N ASN A 184 -13.44 -27.96 -5.71
CA ASN A 184 -14.00 -27.70 -4.38
C ASN A 184 -14.26 -26.20 -4.12
N VAL A 185 -13.51 -25.31 -4.76
CA VAL A 185 -13.69 -23.85 -4.67
C VAL A 185 -14.78 -23.37 -5.63
N LYS A 186 -14.95 -24.01 -6.79
CA LYS A 186 -16.09 -23.71 -7.69
C LYS A 186 -17.40 -23.96 -7.01
N GLU A 187 -17.53 -25.06 -6.24
CA GLU A 187 -18.73 -25.34 -5.43
C GLU A 187 -19.06 -24.20 -4.47
N ILE A 188 -18.05 -23.57 -3.87
CA ILE A 188 -18.27 -22.39 -3.00
C ILE A 188 -18.89 -21.23 -3.77
N TRP A 189 -18.34 -20.89 -4.95
CA TRP A 189 -18.86 -19.80 -5.75
C TRP A 189 -20.30 -20.06 -6.17
N CYS A 190 -20.61 -21.27 -6.66
CA CYS A 190 -21.97 -21.69 -7.00
C CYS A 190 -22.92 -21.59 -5.80
N ALA A 191 -22.51 -22.07 -4.63
CA ALA A 191 -23.35 -21.99 -3.44
C ALA A 191 -23.60 -20.56 -2.95
N VAL A 192 -22.63 -19.64 -3.12
CA VAL A 192 -22.82 -18.22 -2.82
C VAL A 192 -23.76 -17.58 -3.84
N GLU A 193 -23.67 -17.92 -5.13
CA GLU A 193 -24.59 -17.47 -6.17
C GLU A 193 -26.05 -17.93 -5.86
N GLU A 194 -26.24 -19.20 -5.54
CA GLU A 194 -27.53 -19.79 -5.18
C GLU A 194 -28.12 -19.16 -3.91
N MET A 195 -27.28 -18.95 -2.89
CA MET A 195 -27.72 -18.27 -1.66
C MET A 195 -28.19 -16.84 -1.94
N PHE A 196 -27.48 -16.09 -2.77
CA PHE A 196 -27.87 -14.72 -3.11
C PHE A 196 -29.13 -14.67 -3.95
N LEU A 197 -29.29 -15.59 -4.87
CA LEU A 197 -30.50 -15.69 -5.67
C LEU A 197 -31.73 -16.11 -4.81
N SER A 198 -31.57 -17.15 -4.00
CA SER A 198 -32.68 -17.71 -3.23
C SER A 198 -33.11 -16.84 -2.06
N LYS A 199 -32.15 -16.30 -1.29
CA LYS A 199 -32.43 -15.55 -0.07
C LYS A 199 -32.74 -14.07 -0.34
N PHE A 200 -32.05 -13.46 -1.30
CA PHE A 200 -32.11 -12.01 -1.54
C PHE A 200 -32.75 -11.64 -2.89
N ASN A 201 -33.14 -12.63 -3.70
CA ASN A 201 -33.58 -12.41 -5.09
C ASN A 201 -32.60 -11.51 -5.87
N PHE A 202 -31.29 -11.71 -5.62
CA PHE A 202 -30.22 -10.88 -6.15
C PHE A 202 -29.30 -11.77 -7.01
N PRO A 203 -29.45 -11.73 -8.35
CA PRO A 203 -28.64 -12.54 -9.22
C PRO A 203 -27.21 -12.01 -9.26
N ILE A 204 -26.27 -12.83 -8.82
CA ILE A 204 -24.84 -12.54 -8.86
C ILE A 204 -24.10 -13.69 -9.53
N VAL A 205 -23.12 -13.39 -10.35
CA VAL A 205 -22.31 -14.40 -11.05
C VAL A 205 -20.84 -14.05 -10.88
N PHE A 206 -20.05 -15.06 -10.50
CA PHE A 206 -18.62 -14.93 -10.30
C PHE A 206 -17.84 -15.53 -11.48
N TYR A 207 -17.12 -14.70 -12.20
CA TYR A 207 -16.18 -15.11 -13.24
C TYR A 207 -14.74 -14.97 -12.76
N LYS A 208 -13.83 -15.80 -13.27
CA LYS A 208 -12.41 -15.82 -12.88
C LYS A 208 -11.79 -14.43 -12.80
N ILE A 209 -11.95 -13.61 -13.85
CA ILE A 209 -11.41 -12.25 -13.90
C ILE A 209 -11.99 -11.39 -12.77
N GLY A 210 -13.30 -11.45 -12.54
CA GLY A 210 -13.95 -10.72 -11.44
C GLY A 210 -13.53 -11.18 -10.06
N VAL A 211 -13.24 -12.47 -9.89
CA VAL A 211 -12.73 -13.02 -8.62
C VAL A 211 -11.29 -12.57 -8.38
N LEU A 212 -10.42 -12.61 -9.36
CA LEU A 212 -9.01 -12.26 -9.19
C LEU A 212 -8.78 -10.75 -9.08
N PHE A 213 -9.41 -9.97 -9.95
CA PHE A 213 -9.11 -8.53 -10.10
C PHE A 213 -10.25 -7.62 -9.62
N GLY A 214 -11.44 -8.18 -9.40
CA GLY A 214 -12.64 -7.42 -9.09
C GLY A 214 -13.34 -6.84 -10.31
N LYS A 215 -14.50 -6.22 -10.08
CA LYS A 215 -15.30 -5.50 -11.09
C LYS A 215 -15.20 -4.01 -10.80
N PHE A 216 -14.63 -3.22 -11.70
CA PHE A 216 -14.27 -1.81 -11.48
C PHE A 216 -15.09 -0.81 -12.31
N ASN A 217 -16.14 -1.25 -13.01
CA ASN A 217 -17.10 -0.33 -13.64
C ASN A 217 -18.05 0.27 -12.58
N ASN A 218 -18.53 1.48 -12.82
CA ASN A 218 -19.32 2.28 -11.85
C ASN A 218 -20.73 1.75 -11.54
N ASN A 219 -20.95 0.45 -11.60
CA ASN A 219 -22.25 -0.14 -11.28
C ASN A 219 -22.31 -0.52 -9.79
N ASN A 220 -23.42 -0.17 -9.15
CA ASN A 220 -23.66 -0.40 -7.73
C ASN A 220 -23.62 -1.89 -7.33
N ILE A 221 -24.09 -2.77 -8.22
CA ILE A 221 -24.04 -4.23 -8.06
C ILE A 221 -22.59 -4.71 -7.86
N TYR A 222 -21.62 -4.05 -8.46
CA TYR A 222 -20.22 -4.44 -8.35
C TYR A 222 -19.62 -4.19 -6.98
N LYS A 223 -20.16 -3.27 -6.18
CA LYS A 223 -19.69 -3.07 -4.81
C LYS A 223 -19.98 -4.28 -3.93
N VAL A 224 -21.19 -4.84 -4.02
CA VAL A 224 -21.57 -6.09 -3.33
C VAL A 224 -20.74 -7.25 -3.86
N HIS A 225 -20.63 -7.40 -5.19
CA HIS A 225 -19.81 -8.43 -5.82
C HIS A 225 -18.37 -8.39 -5.31
N ASN A 226 -17.74 -7.22 -5.28
CA ASN A 226 -16.35 -7.06 -4.84
C ASN A 226 -16.20 -7.35 -3.34
N LEU A 227 -17.15 -6.94 -2.51
CA LEU A 227 -17.15 -7.26 -1.08
C LEU A 227 -17.22 -8.78 -0.85
N LEU A 228 -18.14 -9.44 -1.52
CA LEU A 228 -18.29 -10.90 -1.43
C LEU A 228 -17.03 -11.62 -1.92
N THR A 229 -16.50 -11.18 -3.04
CA THR A 229 -15.26 -11.73 -3.59
C THR A 229 -14.11 -11.66 -2.58
N LEU A 230 -13.95 -10.54 -1.87
CA LEU A 230 -12.94 -10.39 -0.84
C LEU A 230 -13.19 -11.29 0.38
N VAL A 231 -14.46 -11.38 0.82
CA VAL A 231 -14.85 -12.22 1.97
C VAL A 231 -14.63 -13.70 1.67
N VAL A 232 -15.08 -14.16 0.51
CA VAL A 232 -14.93 -15.57 0.11
C VAL A 232 -13.47 -15.95 -0.08
N LYS A 233 -12.66 -15.10 -0.73
CA LYS A 233 -11.21 -15.32 -0.86
C LYS A 233 -10.52 -15.41 0.51
N GLN A 234 -10.88 -14.53 1.44
CA GLN A 234 -10.32 -14.57 2.80
C GLN A 234 -10.72 -15.86 3.52
N PHE A 235 -11.95 -16.34 3.34
CA PHE A 235 -12.40 -17.61 3.90
C PHE A 235 -11.61 -18.80 3.31
N ILE A 236 -11.50 -18.88 1.98
CA ILE A 236 -10.70 -19.91 1.29
C ILE A 236 -9.26 -19.93 1.81
N PHE A 237 -8.63 -18.76 1.89
CA PHE A 237 -7.25 -18.66 2.36
C PHE A 237 -7.09 -19.02 3.83
N ALA A 238 -8.05 -18.66 4.68
CA ALA A 238 -8.06 -19.05 6.09
C ALA A 238 -8.22 -20.57 6.28
N CYS A 239 -9.10 -21.21 5.50
CA CYS A 239 -9.25 -22.65 5.50
C CYS A 239 -7.98 -23.38 5.02
N LYS A 240 -7.34 -22.88 3.96
CA LYS A 240 -6.03 -23.39 3.52
C LYS A 240 -5.00 -23.30 4.63
N TYR A 241 -4.87 -22.15 5.29
CA TYR A 241 -3.88 -21.92 6.34
C TYR A 241 -4.11 -22.85 7.55
N LYS A 242 -5.38 -23.08 7.92
CA LYS A 242 -5.76 -24.01 9.00
C LYS A 242 -5.72 -25.46 8.57
N MET A 243 -5.35 -25.76 7.32
CA MET A 243 -5.37 -27.12 6.74
C MET A 243 -6.73 -27.83 6.90
N VAL A 244 -7.83 -27.09 6.82
CA VAL A 244 -9.17 -27.64 6.90
C VAL A 244 -9.50 -28.30 5.55
N PRO A 245 -9.67 -29.63 5.48
CA PRO A 245 -9.82 -30.34 4.21
C PRO A 245 -11.19 -30.10 3.55
N LYS A 246 -12.21 -29.75 4.32
CA LYS A 246 -13.55 -29.47 3.83
C LYS A 246 -13.99 -28.07 4.15
N LEU A 247 -14.46 -27.37 3.13
CA LEU A 247 -14.93 -26.00 3.24
C LEU A 247 -16.35 -26.01 3.84
N ASP A 248 -16.52 -25.42 5.03
CA ASP A 248 -17.81 -25.35 5.72
C ASP A 248 -18.63 -24.18 5.18
N MET A 249 -19.69 -24.50 4.43
CA MET A 249 -20.58 -23.51 3.82
C MET A 249 -21.40 -22.76 4.85
N SER A 250 -21.80 -23.40 5.95
CA SER A 250 -22.57 -22.74 7.02
C SER A 250 -21.73 -21.64 7.69
N ALA A 251 -20.47 -21.95 7.98
CA ALA A 251 -19.52 -20.97 8.51
C ALA A 251 -19.31 -19.81 7.52
N LEU A 252 -19.16 -20.09 6.23
CA LEU A 252 -19.01 -19.05 5.20
C LEU A 252 -20.25 -18.14 5.15
N PHE A 253 -21.44 -18.69 5.12
CA PHE A 253 -22.68 -17.92 5.06
C PHE A 253 -22.86 -17.03 6.30
N THR A 254 -22.51 -17.54 7.48
CA THR A 254 -22.48 -16.74 8.71
C THR A 254 -21.49 -15.57 8.60
N ILE A 255 -20.30 -15.81 8.06
CA ILE A 255 -19.28 -14.76 7.84
C ILE A 255 -19.79 -13.70 6.85
N ILE A 256 -20.42 -14.12 5.74
CA ILE A 256 -20.98 -13.20 4.74
C ILE A 256 -22.09 -12.35 5.38
N THR A 257 -23.04 -12.98 6.07
CA THR A 257 -24.16 -12.30 6.74
C THR A 257 -23.66 -11.25 7.73
N ASN A 258 -22.75 -11.65 8.62
CA ASN A 258 -22.17 -10.74 9.60
C ASN A 258 -21.42 -9.58 8.91
N ARG A 259 -20.72 -9.86 7.81
CA ARG A 259 -20.03 -8.81 7.07
C ARG A 259 -20.97 -7.79 6.44
N LEU A 260 -22.05 -8.25 5.84
CA LEU A 260 -23.09 -7.36 5.27
C LEU A 260 -23.73 -6.49 6.35
N LEU A 261 -24.01 -7.05 7.54
CA LEU A 261 -24.53 -6.29 8.69
C LEU A 261 -23.55 -5.22 9.18
N ILE A 262 -22.26 -5.53 9.22
CA ILE A 262 -21.22 -4.54 9.56
C ILE A 262 -21.17 -3.42 8.53
N GLU A 263 -21.21 -3.72 7.24
CA GLU A 263 -21.23 -2.67 6.18
C GLU A 263 -22.50 -1.81 6.28
N LYS A 264 -23.67 -2.43 6.54
CA LYS A 264 -24.91 -1.71 6.83
C LYS A 264 -24.72 -0.71 7.99
N TYR A 265 -24.22 -1.20 9.12
CA TYR A 265 -23.98 -0.36 10.29
C TYR A 265 -23.03 0.81 10.00
N LEU A 266 -21.91 0.56 9.30
CA LEU A 266 -20.93 1.58 8.97
C LEU A 266 -21.50 2.66 8.05
N LEU A 267 -22.31 2.29 7.06
CA LEU A 267 -22.94 3.24 6.16
C LEU A 267 -24.00 4.10 6.89
N LEU A 268 -24.79 3.50 7.76
CA LEU A 268 -25.80 4.23 8.55
C LEU A 268 -25.14 5.17 9.57
N LYS A 269 -24.10 4.70 10.29
CA LYS A 269 -23.35 5.51 11.25
C LYS A 269 -22.70 6.75 10.62
N ASN A 270 -22.22 6.63 9.38
CA ASN A 270 -21.59 7.72 8.65
C ASN A 270 -22.60 8.61 7.90
N CYS A 271 -23.90 8.48 8.16
CA CYS A 271 -24.97 9.20 7.47
C CYS A 271 -24.96 9.05 5.94
N ASN A 272 -24.40 7.97 5.42
CA ASN A 272 -24.32 7.69 3.99
C ASN A 272 -25.57 6.92 3.51
N PHE A 273 -26.75 7.47 3.80
CA PHE A 273 -28.04 6.86 3.46
C PHE A 273 -28.21 6.59 1.95
N THR A 274 -27.75 7.51 1.11
CA THR A 274 -27.80 7.34 -0.35
C THR A 274 -26.96 6.16 -0.83
N GLN A 275 -25.81 5.89 -0.22
CA GLN A 275 -24.99 4.73 -0.56
C GLN A 275 -25.59 3.43 0.01
N TYR A 276 -26.20 3.49 1.20
CA TYR A 276 -26.91 2.36 1.76
C TYR A 276 -28.08 1.95 0.85
N GLU A 277 -28.95 2.90 0.50
CA GLU A 277 -30.09 2.63 -0.38
C GLU A 277 -29.70 2.10 -1.75
N LYS A 278 -28.65 2.64 -2.34
CA LYS A 278 -28.19 2.22 -3.66
C LYS A 278 -27.50 0.84 -3.67
N HIS A 279 -26.81 0.45 -2.60
CA HIS A 279 -25.88 -0.69 -2.67
C HIS A 279 -26.29 -1.90 -1.83
N LEU A 280 -26.91 -1.68 -0.67
CA LEU A 280 -27.10 -2.73 0.32
C LEU A 280 -28.56 -2.88 0.77
N LYS A 281 -29.44 -1.91 0.53
CA LYS A 281 -30.81 -1.93 1.06
C LYS A 281 -31.53 -3.21 0.68
N GLN A 282 -31.55 -3.59 -0.59
CA GLN A 282 -32.25 -4.79 -1.06
C GLN A 282 -31.77 -6.07 -0.38
N ILE A 283 -30.48 -6.13 -0.01
CA ILE A 283 -29.88 -7.32 0.62
C ILE A 283 -30.05 -7.25 2.15
N CYS A 284 -29.79 -6.10 2.73
CA CYS A 284 -29.74 -5.94 4.18
C CYS A 284 -31.12 -5.81 4.85
N ASP A 285 -32.16 -5.48 4.10
CA ASP A 285 -33.54 -5.47 4.63
C ASP A 285 -34.12 -6.89 4.74
N LEU A 286 -33.47 -7.88 4.11
CA LEU A 286 -33.79 -9.30 4.16
C LEU A 286 -32.90 -10.11 5.14
N LEU A 287 -31.93 -9.48 5.78
CA LEU A 287 -31.06 -10.04 6.82
C LEU A 287 -31.66 -9.85 8.21
#